data_f3de9926d6b015bd6a077e6c361916cb
#
_entry.id   f3de9926d6b015bd6a077e6c361916cb
#
_cell.length_a   1.000
_cell.length_b   1.000
_cell.length_c   1.000
_cell.angle_alpha   90.00
_cell.angle_beta   90.00
_cell.angle_gamma   90.00
#
_symmetry.space_group_name_H-M   'P 1'
#
loop_
_entity.id
_entity.type
_entity.pdbx_description
1 polymer ?
#
loop_
_entity_poly.entity_id
_entity_poly.type
_entity_poly.pdbx_seq_one_letter_code
_entity_poly.pdbx_strand_id
1 'polypeptide(L)'
;MTGVNPGVVTALDCPAAFLLAEQEMEFVEKNRLSGLTLEDEAYPSRLRECEDAPIVLFFKGNTDFNRLHVVDMVGTRRATDYGKQFCADFLRDLAVLCPDVLVVSGLAYGIDIHAHRAALANHLPTVAVLAHGLDRIYPYVHRKTAIDMLAQGGLLTEFLTGTNPDKHNFVSRNRIVAGMSDATIVVESAAKGGSLITAELAEGYHRDCFAVPGRVTDESSIGCNRLIRDNKAALIQSAEEFVQIMGWSVAEQPARTEGIQRNLFPELTEEEELVVRILMRQGDLHINAMVVEADIPVNRMSALLFELEMKGVVKAMVGGVYHLLT
;
A
#
# COMPACT_ATOMS: atom_id res chain seq x y z
N MET A 1 -32.17 32.44 -8.02
CA MET A 1 -32.97 31.28 -8.51
C MET A 1 -31.99 30.13 -8.69
N THR A 2 -32.03 29.16 -7.80
CA THR A 2 -31.17 27.96 -7.86
C THR A 2 -31.65 27.10 -9.03
N GLY A 3 -30.79 26.90 -10.03
CA GLY A 3 -31.10 26.10 -11.24
C GLY A 3 -31.27 24.59 -10.99
N VAL A 4 -31.73 24.20 -9.81
CA VAL A 4 -31.99 22.80 -9.45
C VAL A 4 -33.41 22.41 -9.91
N ASN A 5 -33.50 21.26 -10.57
CA ASN A 5 -34.78 20.71 -11.02
C ASN A 5 -35.76 20.52 -9.83
N PRO A 6 -36.98 21.05 -9.87
CA PRO A 6 -37.97 20.91 -8.79
C PRO A 6 -38.19 19.46 -8.36
N GLY A 7 -38.13 18.50 -9.29
CA GLY A 7 -38.21 17.06 -8.98
C GLY A 7 -37.09 16.54 -8.07
N VAL A 8 -35.88 17.09 -8.20
CA VAL A 8 -34.76 16.76 -7.32
C VAL A 8 -35.00 17.33 -5.92
N VAL A 9 -35.50 18.57 -5.83
CA VAL A 9 -35.78 19.19 -4.52
C VAL A 9 -36.87 18.40 -3.77
N THR A 10 -37.93 17.95 -4.46
CA THR A 10 -39.00 17.12 -3.87
C THR A 10 -38.48 15.73 -3.46
N ALA A 11 -37.52 15.16 -4.21
CA ALA A 11 -36.93 13.87 -3.88
C ALA A 11 -35.97 13.94 -2.65
N LEU A 12 -35.38 15.11 -2.39
CA LEU A 12 -34.53 15.37 -1.21
C LEU A 12 -35.36 15.60 0.07
N ASP A 13 -36.63 16.04 -0.06
CA ASP A 13 -37.56 16.18 1.07
C ASP A 13 -38.27 14.84 1.33
N CYS A 14 -37.51 13.89 1.89
CA CYS A 14 -37.96 12.53 2.17
C CYS A 14 -37.93 12.25 3.70
N PRO A 15 -39.06 12.41 4.42
CA PRO A 15 -39.13 12.17 5.87
C PRO A 15 -38.66 10.76 6.28
N ALA A 16 -38.88 9.77 5.44
CA ALA A 16 -38.39 8.39 5.71
C ALA A 16 -36.86 8.29 5.70
N ALA A 17 -36.19 9.05 4.83
CA ALA A 17 -34.73 9.09 4.80
C ALA A 17 -34.16 9.77 6.06
N PHE A 18 -34.80 10.85 6.55
CA PHE A 18 -34.40 11.50 7.79
C PHE A 18 -34.56 10.59 9.00
N LEU A 19 -35.69 9.87 9.11
CA LEU A 19 -35.89 8.89 10.16
C LEU A 19 -34.84 7.78 10.15
N LEU A 20 -34.48 7.28 8.97
CA LEU A 20 -33.42 6.27 8.80
C LEU A 20 -32.06 6.83 9.22
N ALA A 21 -31.75 8.07 8.85
CA ALA A 21 -30.51 8.74 9.24
C ALA A 21 -30.44 8.95 10.76
N GLU A 22 -31.52 9.33 11.42
CA GLU A 22 -31.60 9.47 12.88
C GLU A 22 -31.33 8.12 13.56
N GLN A 23 -31.95 7.04 13.09
CA GLN A 23 -31.71 5.68 13.61
C GLN A 23 -30.25 5.24 13.45
N GLU A 24 -29.64 5.56 12.29
CA GLU A 24 -28.24 5.23 12.06
C GLU A 24 -27.31 6.06 12.97
N MET A 25 -27.61 7.33 13.18
CA MET A 25 -26.84 8.19 14.10
C MET A 25 -26.92 7.68 15.55
N GLU A 26 -28.09 7.26 16.01
CA GLU A 26 -28.24 6.64 17.34
C GLU A 26 -27.42 5.36 17.44
N PHE A 27 -27.37 4.55 16.39
CA PHE A 27 -26.55 3.33 16.35
C PHE A 27 -25.05 3.67 16.40
N VAL A 28 -24.63 4.68 15.63
CA VAL A 28 -23.23 5.17 15.60
C VAL A 28 -22.79 5.60 16.99
N GLU A 29 -23.56 6.45 17.66
CA GLU A 29 -23.26 6.97 19.01
C GLU A 29 -23.24 5.84 20.04
N LYS A 30 -24.29 5.01 20.08
CA LYS A 30 -24.41 3.90 21.04
C LYS A 30 -23.27 2.90 20.94
N ASN A 31 -22.77 2.63 19.73
CA ASN A 31 -21.72 1.66 19.48
C ASN A 31 -20.32 2.28 19.38
N ARG A 32 -20.20 3.60 19.56
CA ARG A 32 -18.95 4.36 19.47
C ARG A 32 -18.27 4.10 18.12
N LEU A 33 -19.01 4.28 17.05
CA LEU A 33 -18.50 4.24 15.68
C LEU A 33 -18.06 5.63 15.26
N SER A 34 -17.16 5.72 14.28
CA SER A 34 -16.83 6.96 13.58
C SER A 34 -17.62 7.03 12.27
N GLY A 35 -18.39 8.10 12.08
CA GLY A 35 -18.92 8.46 10.77
C GLY A 35 -17.91 9.38 10.10
N LEU A 36 -17.47 9.04 8.91
CA LEU A 36 -16.47 9.81 8.14
C LEU A 36 -17.11 10.30 6.84
N THR A 37 -17.07 11.59 6.61
CA THR A 37 -17.53 12.23 5.37
C THR A 37 -16.35 12.60 4.48
N LEU A 38 -16.60 12.93 3.24
CA LEU A 38 -15.58 13.38 2.28
C LEU A 38 -14.79 14.61 2.74
N GLU A 39 -15.35 15.41 3.65
CA GLU A 39 -14.71 16.64 4.17
C GLU A 39 -13.79 16.36 5.37
N ASP A 40 -13.93 15.18 6.02
CA ASP A 40 -13.15 14.84 7.21
C ASP A 40 -11.69 14.51 6.84
N GLU A 41 -10.73 15.03 7.57
CA GLU A 41 -9.30 14.71 7.40
C GLU A 41 -9.01 13.22 7.58
N ALA A 42 -9.77 12.56 8.46
CA ALA A 42 -9.65 11.13 8.72
C ALA A 42 -10.25 10.25 7.61
N TYR A 43 -10.96 10.81 6.63
CA TYR A 43 -11.44 10.05 5.48
C TYR A 43 -10.25 9.55 4.65
N PRO A 44 -10.28 8.28 4.13
CA PRO A 44 -9.17 7.77 3.31
C PRO A 44 -8.90 8.68 2.10
N SER A 45 -7.75 9.36 2.10
CA SER A 45 -7.41 10.35 1.06
C SER A 45 -7.36 9.74 -0.33
N ARG A 46 -6.81 8.52 -0.45
CA ARG A 46 -6.77 7.78 -1.73
C ARG A 46 -8.16 7.50 -2.28
N LEU A 47 -9.09 7.11 -1.41
CA LEU A 47 -10.47 6.85 -1.81
C LEU A 47 -11.21 8.13 -2.19
N ARG A 48 -10.90 9.26 -1.53
CA ARG A 48 -11.49 10.58 -1.85
C ARG A 48 -11.21 11.01 -3.29
N GLU A 49 -10.09 10.58 -3.86
CA GLU A 49 -9.70 10.87 -5.25
C GLU A 49 -10.49 10.05 -6.29
N CYS A 50 -11.21 9.00 -5.87
CA CYS A 50 -12.00 8.18 -6.76
C CYS A 50 -13.31 8.86 -7.12
N GLU A 51 -13.75 8.80 -8.40
CA GLU A 51 -14.98 9.46 -8.89
C GLU A 51 -16.25 8.96 -8.18
N ASP A 52 -16.24 7.72 -7.71
CA ASP A 52 -17.34 7.05 -7.04
C ASP A 52 -17.12 6.85 -5.53
N ALA A 53 -16.30 7.72 -4.92
CA ALA A 53 -16.04 7.70 -3.49
C ALA A 53 -17.35 7.76 -2.67
N PRO A 54 -17.51 6.92 -1.63
CA PRO A 54 -18.68 6.99 -0.75
C PRO A 54 -18.76 8.35 -0.05
N ILE A 55 -19.96 8.95 -0.01
CA ILE A 55 -20.15 10.22 0.70
C ILE A 55 -19.94 10.07 2.20
N VAL A 56 -20.31 8.91 2.76
CA VAL A 56 -20.16 8.60 4.18
C VAL A 56 -19.60 7.18 4.34
N LEU A 57 -18.69 7.04 5.29
CA LEU A 57 -18.17 5.76 5.74
C LEU A 57 -18.41 5.60 7.24
N PHE A 58 -18.73 4.39 7.67
CA PHE A 58 -18.83 4.02 9.08
C PHE A 58 -17.65 3.15 9.46
N PHE A 59 -16.97 3.52 10.53
CA PHE A 59 -15.77 2.84 10.97
C PHE A 59 -15.83 2.44 12.44
N LYS A 60 -15.34 1.24 12.73
CA LYS A 60 -15.09 0.74 14.08
C LYS A 60 -13.70 0.16 14.17
N GLY A 61 -12.83 0.80 14.93
CA GLY A 61 -11.46 0.32 15.09
C GLY A 61 -10.52 1.41 15.60
N ASN A 62 -9.24 1.16 15.44
CA ASN A 62 -8.18 2.05 15.87
C ASN A 62 -7.04 2.02 14.82
N THR A 63 -7.16 2.79 13.77
CA THR A 63 -6.10 2.97 12.77
C THR A 63 -6.28 4.28 12.02
N ASP A 64 -5.19 4.79 11.49
CA ASP A 64 -5.18 5.86 10.49
C ASP A 64 -5.23 5.24 9.08
N PHE A 65 -6.14 5.73 8.24
CA PHE A 65 -6.27 5.30 6.84
C PHE A 65 -5.25 5.98 5.92
N ASN A 66 -4.70 7.13 6.36
CA ASN A 66 -3.80 7.97 5.57
C ASN A 66 -2.33 7.69 5.85
N ARG A 67 -2.03 6.42 6.19
CA ARG A 67 -0.65 5.94 6.31
C ARG A 67 0.10 6.09 5.00
N LEU A 68 1.42 6.18 5.10
CA LEU A 68 2.30 6.35 3.93
C LEU A 68 2.11 5.22 2.91
N HIS A 69 1.91 3.99 3.39
CA HIS A 69 1.75 2.81 2.55
C HIS A 69 0.47 2.04 2.89
N VAL A 70 -0.36 1.82 1.89
CA VAL A 70 -1.60 1.04 2.01
C VAL A 70 -1.66 0.01 0.89
N VAL A 71 -1.83 -1.26 1.22
CA VAL A 71 -1.93 -2.34 0.24
C VAL A 71 -3.20 -3.14 0.46
N ASP A 72 -3.89 -3.53 -0.59
CA ASP A 72 -4.93 -4.52 -0.46
C ASP A 72 -4.52 -5.89 -1.01
N MET A 73 -5.02 -6.94 -0.35
CA MET A 73 -4.82 -8.32 -0.76
C MET A 73 -6.17 -8.98 -0.98
N VAL A 74 -6.38 -9.49 -2.19
CA VAL A 74 -7.63 -10.11 -2.61
C VAL A 74 -7.39 -11.44 -3.31
N GLY A 75 -8.44 -12.26 -3.40
CA GLY A 75 -8.33 -13.51 -4.13
C GLY A 75 -9.56 -14.39 -4.04
N THR A 76 -9.36 -15.64 -4.40
CA THR A 76 -10.40 -16.66 -4.37
C THR A 76 -10.93 -16.92 -2.96
N ARG A 77 -12.25 -17.19 -2.87
CA ARG A 77 -12.87 -17.63 -1.60
C ARG A 77 -12.47 -19.07 -1.20
N ARG A 78 -11.84 -19.82 -2.11
CA ARG A 78 -11.34 -21.19 -1.91
C ARG A 78 -9.82 -21.19 -2.04
N ALA A 79 -9.14 -20.50 -1.12
CA ALA A 79 -7.69 -20.42 -1.12
C ALA A 79 -7.08 -21.84 -0.98
N THR A 80 -6.09 -22.11 -1.81
CA THR A 80 -5.27 -23.31 -1.70
C THR A 80 -4.23 -23.14 -0.58
N ASP A 81 -3.53 -24.19 -0.21
CA ASP A 81 -2.46 -24.08 0.76
C ASP A 81 -1.30 -23.20 0.25
N TYR A 82 -1.09 -23.16 -1.07
CA TYR A 82 -0.16 -22.23 -1.71
C TYR A 82 -0.55 -20.76 -1.46
N GLY A 83 -1.79 -20.38 -1.76
CA GLY A 83 -2.25 -19.00 -1.53
C GLY A 83 -2.26 -18.60 -0.06
N LYS A 84 -2.61 -19.52 0.85
CA LYS A 84 -2.55 -19.29 2.30
C LYS A 84 -1.10 -19.06 2.78
N GLN A 85 -0.18 -19.91 2.30
CA GLN A 85 1.25 -19.80 2.63
C GLN A 85 1.83 -18.51 2.10
N PHE A 86 1.50 -18.16 0.85
CA PHE A 86 1.93 -16.88 0.27
C PHE A 86 1.48 -15.68 1.13
N CYS A 87 0.21 -15.63 1.54
CA CYS A 87 -0.27 -14.56 2.43
C CYS A 87 0.53 -14.48 3.73
N ALA A 88 0.85 -15.63 4.34
CA ALA A 88 1.58 -15.70 5.60
C ALA A 88 3.03 -15.21 5.43
N ASP A 89 3.74 -15.71 4.42
CA ASP A 89 5.14 -15.36 4.18
C ASP A 89 5.28 -13.92 3.69
N PHE A 90 4.46 -13.50 2.73
CA PHE A 90 4.48 -12.15 2.18
C PHE A 90 4.24 -11.08 3.26
N LEU A 91 3.22 -11.23 4.11
CA LEU A 91 2.93 -10.25 5.15
C LEU A 91 3.89 -10.31 6.33
N ARG A 92 4.52 -11.48 6.61
CA ARG A 92 5.63 -11.58 7.55
C ARG A 92 6.81 -10.74 7.07
N ASP A 93 7.21 -10.92 5.82
CA ASP A 93 8.38 -10.25 5.25
C ASP A 93 8.08 -8.77 5.01
N LEU A 94 6.87 -8.43 4.57
CA LEU A 94 6.42 -7.04 4.42
C LEU A 94 6.41 -6.27 5.75
N ALA A 95 6.07 -6.94 6.87
CA ALA A 95 6.12 -6.33 8.20
C ALA A 95 7.54 -5.95 8.64
N VAL A 96 8.52 -6.68 8.14
CA VAL A 96 9.95 -6.37 8.39
C VAL A 96 10.40 -5.20 7.52
N LEU A 97 9.99 -5.17 6.25
CA LEU A 97 10.40 -4.16 5.27
C LEU A 97 9.65 -2.83 5.46
N CYS A 98 8.37 -2.89 5.72
CA CYS A 98 7.45 -1.74 5.85
C CYS A 98 6.53 -1.93 7.06
N PRO A 99 7.00 -1.74 8.31
CA PRO A 99 6.25 -2.06 9.53
C PRO A 99 4.98 -1.22 9.72
N ASP A 100 4.86 -0.08 9.04
CA ASP A 100 3.72 0.83 9.13
C ASP A 100 2.70 0.65 8.01
N VAL A 101 2.84 -0.38 7.15
CA VAL A 101 1.90 -0.62 6.05
C VAL A 101 0.52 -1.00 6.56
N LEU A 102 -0.52 -0.38 6.02
CA LEU A 102 -1.91 -0.75 6.27
C LEU A 102 -2.33 -1.83 5.27
N VAL A 103 -2.84 -2.95 5.77
CA VAL A 103 -3.37 -4.05 4.94
C VAL A 103 -4.89 -3.95 4.86
N VAL A 104 -5.44 -3.83 3.66
CA VAL A 104 -6.88 -3.75 3.40
C VAL A 104 -7.36 -5.03 2.74
N SER A 105 -8.53 -5.51 3.09
CA SER A 105 -9.20 -6.63 2.41
C SER A 105 -10.70 -6.66 2.76
N GLY A 106 -11.40 -7.72 2.35
CA GLY A 106 -12.86 -7.78 2.42
C GLY A 106 -13.46 -8.68 3.49
N LEU A 107 -12.68 -9.30 4.34
CA LEU A 107 -13.11 -10.28 5.37
C LEU A 107 -13.86 -11.50 4.78
N ALA A 108 -13.79 -11.73 3.48
CA ALA A 108 -14.40 -12.88 2.82
C ALA A 108 -13.66 -14.17 3.15
N TYR A 109 -14.24 -15.33 2.79
CA TYR A 109 -13.53 -16.60 2.83
C TYR A 109 -12.28 -16.56 1.92
N GLY A 110 -11.33 -17.45 2.17
CA GLY A 110 -10.15 -17.64 1.34
C GLY A 110 -9.07 -16.59 1.58
N ILE A 111 -8.60 -15.93 0.53
CA ILE A 111 -7.44 -15.03 0.63
C ILE A 111 -7.67 -13.89 1.61
N ASP A 112 -8.82 -13.23 1.60
CA ASP A 112 -9.12 -12.09 2.46
C ASP A 112 -8.87 -12.40 3.94
N ILE A 113 -9.47 -13.47 4.44
CA ILE A 113 -9.33 -13.84 5.86
C ILE A 113 -7.89 -14.26 6.20
N HIS A 114 -7.17 -14.88 5.25
CA HIS A 114 -5.77 -15.27 5.48
C HIS A 114 -4.86 -14.04 5.47
N ALA A 115 -5.12 -13.05 4.64
CA ALA A 115 -4.42 -11.76 4.66
C ALA A 115 -4.62 -11.05 6.01
N HIS A 116 -5.87 -10.91 6.49
CA HIS A 116 -6.13 -10.31 7.80
C HIS A 116 -5.43 -11.03 8.95
N ARG A 117 -5.49 -12.38 8.98
CA ARG A 117 -4.84 -13.17 10.03
C ARG A 117 -3.33 -13.04 9.99
N ALA A 118 -2.72 -13.04 8.81
CA ALA A 118 -1.29 -12.86 8.65
C ALA A 118 -0.85 -11.43 9.06
N ALA A 119 -1.63 -10.40 8.71
CA ALA A 119 -1.39 -9.03 9.15
C ALA A 119 -1.44 -8.93 10.69
N LEU A 120 -2.49 -9.49 11.34
CA LEU A 120 -2.61 -9.51 12.78
C LEU A 120 -1.44 -10.25 13.47
N ALA A 121 -1.02 -11.39 12.92
CA ALA A 121 0.08 -12.19 13.46
C ALA A 121 1.43 -11.47 13.41
N ASN A 122 1.60 -10.54 12.46
CA ASN A 122 2.82 -9.75 12.27
C ASN A 122 2.68 -8.29 12.72
N HIS A 123 1.66 -8.00 13.53
CA HIS A 123 1.40 -6.66 14.10
C HIS A 123 1.16 -5.55 13.06
N LEU A 124 0.84 -5.90 11.83
CA LEU A 124 0.44 -4.92 10.81
C LEU A 124 -1.01 -4.49 11.04
N PRO A 125 -1.30 -3.18 10.97
CA PRO A 125 -2.68 -2.70 10.99
C PRO A 125 -3.45 -3.27 9.80
N THR A 126 -4.71 -3.69 10.06
CA THR A 126 -5.52 -4.26 8.97
C THR A 126 -6.98 -3.84 9.07
N VAL A 127 -7.56 -3.45 7.93
CA VAL A 127 -8.94 -2.97 7.83
C VAL A 127 -9.74 -3.87 6.91
N ALA A 128 -10.85 -4.36 7.45
CA ALA A 128 -11.84 -5.07 6.65
C ALA A 128 -12.91 -4.10 6.14
N VAL A 129 -13.02 -3.97 4.84
CA VAL A 129 -14.16 -3.29 4.21
C VAL A 129 -15.30 -4.29 4.10
N LEU A 130 -16.50 -3.96 4.60
CA LEU A 130 -17.63 -4.87 4.69
C LEU A 130 -18.67 -4.57 3.61
N ALA A 131 -19.39 -5.60 3.18
CA ALA A 131 -20.49 -5.50 2.20
C ALA A 131 -21.89 -5.46 2.88
N HIS A 132 -21.93 -4.99 4.13
CA HIS A 132 -23.13 -4.93 5.00
C HIS A 132 -22.87 -3.93 6.13
N GLY A 133 -23.93 -3.57 6.87
CA GLY A 133 -23.81 -2.68 8.03
C GLY A 133 -22.99 -3.27 9.19
N LEU A 134 -22.53 -2.37 10.09
CA LEU A 134 -21.71 -2.76 11.27
C LEU A 134 -22.55 -3.42 12.41
N ASP A 135 -23.84 -3.63 12.21
CA ASP A 135 -24.72 -4.34 13.15
C ASP A 135 -24.50 -5.86 13.19
N ARG A 136 -23.75 -6.38 12.23
CA ARG A 136 -23.46 -7.83 12.09
C ARG A 136 -22.08 -8.08 11.53
N ILE A 137 -21.64 -9.35 11.62
CA ILE A 137 -20.39 -9.84 10.96
C ILE A 137 -20.77 -10.99 10.03
N TYR A 138 -20.36 -10.84 8.77
CA TYR A 138 -20.49 -11.89 7.77
C TYR A 138 -19.15 -12.11 7.03
N PRO A 139 -18.72 -13.38 6.88
CA PRO A 139 -19.34 -14.57 7.47
C PRO A 139 -19.09 -14.64 9.00
N TYR A 140 -20.05 -15.19 9.73
CA TYR A 140 -19.98 -15.22 11.21
C TYR A 140 -18.75 -15.98 11.76
N VAL A 141 -18.26 -16.96 11.02
CA VAL A 141 -17.04 -17.72 11.37
C VAL A 141 -15.79 -16.83 11.49
N HIS A 142 -15.79 -15.65 10.88
CA HIS A 142 -14.69 -14.68 10.94
C HIS A 142 -14.82 -13.68 12.12
N ARG A 143 -15.86 -13.83 12.96
CA ARG A 143 -16.15 -12.91 14.06
C ARG A 143 -14.96 -12.72 15.01
N LYS A 144 -14.24 -13.81 15.33
CA LYS A 144 -13.05 -13.70 16.19
C LYS A 144 -12.00 -12.78 15.57
N THR A 145 -11.65 -13.02 14.30
CA THR A 145 -10.68 -12.17 13.57
C THR A 145 -11.15 -10.73 13.49
N ALA A 146 -12.44 -10.49 13.21
CA ALA A 146 -13.01 -9.14 13.18
C ALA A 146 -12.88 -8.40 14.53
N ILE A 147 -13.02 -9.11 15.65
CA ILE A 147 -12.82 -8.53 16.99
C ILE A 147 -11.34 -8.23 17.22
N ASP A 148 -10.45 -9.15 16.87
CA ASP A 148 -9.01 -8.98 17.05
C ASP A 148 -8.50 -7.77 16.25
N MET A 149 -9.09 -7.49 15.08
CA MET A 149 -8.76 -6.33 14.25
C MET A 149 -9.07 -4.98 14.90
N LEU A 150 -10.04 -4.89 15.82
CA LEU A 150 -10.43 -3.62 16.41
C LEU A 150 -9.31 -2.93 17.20
N ALA A 151 -8.33 -3.69 17.66
CA ALA A 151 -7.21 -3.17 18.44
C ALA A 151 -6.08 -2.56 17.57
N GLN A 152 -5.88 -3.07 16.35
CA GLN A 152 -4.80 -2.63 15.47
C GLN A 152 -5.23 -2.43 14.01
N GLY A 153 -6.49 -2.02 13.82
CA GLY A 153 -7.09 -1.85 12.50
C GLY A 153 -8.56 -1.56 12.67
N GLY A 154 -9.44 -2.31 11.98
CA GLY A 154 -10.86 -2.16 12.19
C GLY A 154 -11.74 -2.66 11.06
N LEU A 155 -13.01 -2.27 11.16
CA LEU A 155 -14.08 -2.62 10.23
C LEU A 155 -14.64 -1.34 9.64
N LEU A 156 -14.70 -1.27 8.32
CA LEU A 156 -15.16 -0.12 7.54
C LEU A 156 -16.31 -0.53 6.62
N THR A 157 -17.31 0.32 6.47
CA THR A 157 -18.40 0.10 5.51
C THR A 157 -19.04 1.41 5.06
N GLU A 158 -19.64 1.42 3.88
CA GLU A 158 -20.57 2.46 3.40
C GLU A 158 -22.04 2.13 3.68
N PHE A 159 -22.31 0.87 4.09
CA PHE A 159 -23.69 0.39 4.22
C PHE A 159 -24.26 0.68 5.60
N LEU A 160 -25.53 1.13 5.61
CA LEU A 160 -26.28 1.36 6.83
C LEU A 160 -26.60 0.03 7.55
N THR A 161 -26.93 0.14 8.84
CA THR A 161 -27.43 -0.98 9.65
C THR A 161 -28.63 -1.64 8.98
N GLY A 162 -28.79 -2.94 9.21
CA GLY A 162 -29.85 -3.72 8.56
C GLY A 162 -29.55 -4.14 7.11
N THR A 163 -28.52 -3.60 6.47
CA THR A 163 -28.13 -4.02 5.11
C THR A 163 -27.60 -5.45 5.13
N ASN A 164 -28.19 -6.30 4.30
CA ASN A 164 -27.79 -7.71 4.18
C ASN A 164 -26.58 -7.87 3.25
N PRO A 165 -25.71 -8.86 3.53
CA PRO A 165 -24.59 -9.20 2.64
C PRO A 165 -25.12 -9.95 1.42
N ASP A 166 -25.33 -9.26 0.32
CA ASP A 166 -25.76 -9.85 -0.95
C ASP A 166 -24.67 -9.73 -2.03
N LYS A 167 -24.90 -10.38 -3.17
CA LYS A 167 -23.93 -10.43 -4.27
C LYS A 167 -23.59 -9.05 -4.82
N HIS A 168 -24.57 -8.17 -4.92
CA HIS A 168 -24.40 -6.82 -5.44
C HIS A 168 -23.50 -6.00 -4.50
N ASN A 169 -23.77 -6.02 -3.20
CA ASN A 169 -23.01 -5.30 -2.19
C ASN A 169 -21.54 -5.77 -2.12
N PHE A 170 -21.28 -7.07 -2.33
CA PHE A 170 -19.88 -7.56 -2.40
C PHE A 170 -19.13 -6.97 -3.59
N VAL A 171 -19.78 -6.82 -4.75
CA VAL A 171 -19.15 -6.22 -5.93
C VAL A 171 -18.96 -4.72 -5.73
N SER A 172 -20.00 -4.02 -5.27
CA SER A 172 -19.96 -2.58 -5.01
C SER A 172 -18.86 -2.21 -4.00
N ARG A 173 -18.74 -2.97 -2.90
CA ARG A 173 -17.73 -2.75 -1.87
C ARG A 173 -16.29 -2.83 -2.38
N ASN A 174 -16.01 -3.65 -3.41
CA ASN A 174 -14.64 -3.85 -3.89
C ASN A 174 -13.99 -2.55 -4.39
N ARG A 175 -14.79 -1.57 -4.85
CA ARG A 175 -14.29 -0.25 -5.22
C ARG A 175 -13.64 0.49 -4.06
N ILE A 176 -14.16 0.30 -2.84
CA ILE A 176 -13.57 0.88 -1.64
C ILE A 176 -12.24 0.21 -1.30
N VAL A 177 -12.16 -1.12 -1.44
CA VAL A 177 -10.91 -1.87 -1.20
C VAL A 177 -9.81 -1.39 -2.15
N ALA A 178 -10.09 -1.34 -3.45
CA ALA A 178 -9.13 -0.87 -4.46
C ALA A 178 -8.81 0.62 -4.30
N GLY A 179 -9.84 1.46 -4.09
CA GLY A 179 -9.70 2.92 -4.00
C GLY A 179 -8.91 3.40 -2.78
N MET A 180 -8.93 2.66 -1.67
CA MET A 180 -8.18 2.99 -0.45
C MET A 180 -6.69 2.70 -0.55
N SER A 181 -6.25 1.90 -1.50
CA SER A 181 -4.91 1.30 -1.53
C SER A 181 -4.01 1.94 -2.57
N ASP A 182 -2.70 1.90 -2.34
CA ASP A 182 -1.69 2.25 -3.34
C ASP A 182 -1.57 1.14 -4.38
N ALA A 183 -1.74 -0.12 -3.93
CA ALA A 183 -1.58 -1.29 -4.77
C ALA A 183 -2.57 -2.40 -4.38
N THR A 184 -3.05 -3.13 -5.39
CA THR A 184 -3.89 -4.33 -5.26
C THR A 184 -3.07 -5.57 -5.58
N ILE A 185 -3.01 -6.53 -4.65
CA ILE A 185 -2.33 -7.83 -4.82
C ILE A 185 -3.37 -8.93 -4.98
N VAL A 186 -3.41 -9.56 -6.17
CA VAL A 186 -4.25 -10.72 -6.44
C VAL A 186 -3.44 -12.00 -6.20
N VAL A 187 -3.74 -12.71 -5.10
CA VAL A 187 -2.95 -13.89 -4.69
C VAL A 187 -3.37 -15.15 -5.46
N GLU A 188 -4.67 -15.40 -5.55
CA GLU A 188 -5.23 -16.49 -6.33
C GLU A 188 -6.56 -16.05 -6.94
N SER A 189 -6.80 -16.43 -8.20
CA SER A 189 -8.08 -16.22 -8.86
C SER A 189 -8.34 -17.27 -9.95
N ALA A 190 -9.56 -17.82 -9.96
CA ALA A 190 -10.02 -18.58 -11.10
C ALA A 190 -10.28 -17.66 -12.31
N ALA A 191 -10.56 -18.23 -13.48
CA ALA A 191 -10.81 -17.50 -14.72
C ALA A 191 -11.93 -16.43 -14.62
N LYS A 192 -12.85 -16.60 -13.68
CA LYS A 192 -13.94 -15.67 -13.36
C LYS A 192 -14.04 -15.55 -11.85
N GLY A 193 -13.33 -14.58 -11.26
CA GLY A 193 -13.31 -14.35 -9.82
C GLY A 193 -13.65 -12.89 -9.46
N GLY A 194 -14.19 -12.67 -8.27
CA GLY A 194 -14.48 -11.31 -7.77
C GLY A 194 -13.21 -10.46 -7.58
N SER A 195 -12.07 -11.09 -7.32
CA SER A 195 -10.77 -10.44 -7.23
C SER A 195 -10.30 -9.82 -8.55
N LEU A 196 -10.73 -10.36 -9.70
CA LEU A 196 -10.43 -9.75 -11.01
C LEU A 196 -11.19 -8.43 -11.18
N ILE A 197 -12.40 -8.31 -10.61
CA ILE A 197 -13.15 -7.06 -10.60
C ILE A 197 -12.41 -6.01 -9.75
N THR A 198 -11.84 -6.40 -8.60
CA THR A 198 -11.03 -5.50 -7.78
C THR A 198 -9.79 -5.03 -8.53
N ALA A 199 -9.11 -5.91 -9.27
CA ALA A 199 -7.98 -5.56 -10.12
C ALA A 199 -8.36 -4.58 -11.24
N GLU A 200 -9.52 -4.78 -11.89
CA GLU A 200 -10.03 -3.86 -12.91
C GLU A 200 -10.39 -2.47 -12.32
N LEU A 201 -10.94 -2.45 -11.10
CA LEU A 201 -11.22 -1.19 -10.38
C LEU A 201 -9.92 -0.47 -10.00
N ALA A 202 -8.90 -1.19 -9.52
CA ALA A 202 -7.59 -0.62 -9.21
C ALA A 202 -6.95 0.02 -10.46
N GLU A 203 -6.97 -0.68 -11.61
CA GLU A 203 -6.53 -0.14 -12.90
C GLU A 203 -7.30 1.14 -13.25
N GLY A 204 -8.63 1.15 -13.05
CA GLY A 204 -9.48 2.32 -13.32
C GLY A 204 -9.17 3.53 -12.42
N TYR A 205 -8.70 3.29 -11.19
CA TYR A 205 -8.28 4.35 -10.25
C TYR A 205 -6.78 4.69 -10.36
N HIS A 206 -6.10 4.16 -11.37
CA HIS A 206 -4.65 4.34 -11.56
C HIS A 206 -3.82 3.87 -10.35
N ARG A 207 -4.26 2.77 -9.71
CA ARG A 207 -3.51 2.08 -8.66
C ARG A 207 -2.73 0.93 -9.25
N ASP A 208 -1.56 0.65 -8.68
CA ASP A 208 -0.74 -0.46 -9.12
C ASP A 208 -1.46 -1.81 -8.87
N CYS A 209 -1.31 -2.73 -9.80
CA CYS A 209 -1.88 -4.07 -9.67
C CYS A 209 -0.80 -5.12 -9.78
N PHE A 210 -0.82 -6.07 -8.87
CA PHE A 210 0.12 -7.18 -8.80
C PHE A 210 -0.63 -8.51 -8.78
N ALA A 211 -0.01 -9.53 -9.35
CA ALA A 211 -0.57 -10.87 -9.33
C ALA A 211 0.50 -11.92 -9.01
N VAL A 212 0.13 -12.85 -8.15
CA VAL A 212 0.99 -13.96 -7.79
C VAL A 212 0.87 -15.05 -8.85
N PRO A 213 1.97 -15.47 -9.50
CA PRO A 213 1.94 -16.49 -10.52
C PRO A 213 1.65 -17.88 -9.91
N GLY A 214 1.06 -18.77 -10.70
CA GLY A 214 0.90 -20.15 -10.32
C GLY A 214 1.02 -21.07 -11.53
N ARG A 215 0.85 -22.37 -11.31
CA ARG A 215 0.96 -23.35 -12.39
C ARG A 215 -0.12 -23.14 -13.43
N VAL A 216 0.21 -23.34 -14.69
CA VAL A 216 -0.74 -23.19 -15.81
C VAL A 216 -1.91 -24.19 -15.77
N THR A 217 -1.75 -25.28 -15.04
CA THR A 217 -2.77 -26.32 -14.83
C THR A 217 -3.69 -26.06 -13.65
N ASP A 218 -3.36 -25.11 -12.78
CA ASP A 218 -4.09 -24.86 -11.54
C ASP A 218 -5.24 -23.88 -11.79
N GLU A 219 -6.47 -24.33 -11.59
CA GLU A 219 -7.67 -23.50 -11.78
C GLU A 219 -7.65 -22.21 -10.95
N SER A 220 -7.08 -22.25 -9.74
CA SER A 220 -6.94 -21.10 -8.86
C SER A 220 -5.94 -20.04 -9.34
N SER A 221 -5.08 -20.37 -10.30
CA SER A 221 -4.04 -19.48 -10.82
C SER A 221 -4.37 -18.89 -12.19
N ILE A 222 -5.41 -19.38 -12.88
CA ILE A 222 -5.76 -18.97 -14.25
C ILE A 222 -5.98 -17.46 -14.32
N GLY A 223 -6.68 -16.89 -13.33
CA GLY A 223 -6.99 -15.45 -13.31
C GLY A 223 -5.74 -14.59 -13.13
N CYS A 224 -4.87 -14.94 -12.17
CA CYS A 224 -3.60 -14.27 -11.94
C CYS A 224 -2.67 -14.35 -13.15
N ASN A 225 -2.46 -15.55 -13.69
CA ASN A 225 -1.64 -15.74 -14.88
C ASN A 225 -2.18 -14.96 -16.10
N ARG A 226 -3.51 -14.80 -16.19
CA ARG A 226 -4.14 -13.98 -17.24
C ARG A 226 -3.88 -12.49 -17.04
N LEU A 227 -4.02 -11.97 -15.81
CA LEU A 227 -3.70 -10.56 -15.51
C LEU A 227 -2.25 -10.24 -15.90
N ILE A 228 -1.31 -11.12 -15.55
CA ILE A 228 0.12 -10.96 -15.89
C ILE A 228 0.32 -11.01 -17.42
N ARG A 229 -0.24 -12.01 -18.10
CA ARG A 229 -0.12 -12.16 -19.55
C ARG A 229 -0.67 -10.96 -20.30
N ASP A 230 -1.79 -10.41 -19.85
CA ASP A 230 -2.49 -9.30 -20.49
C ASP A 230 -1.93 -7.92 -20.07
N ASN A 231 -0.80 -7.89 -19.32
CA ASN A 231 -0.13 -6.71 -18.76
C ASN A 231 -1.06 -5.83 -17.90
N LYS A 232 -2.02 -6.44 -17.22
CA LYS A 232 -2.93 -5.78 -16.28
C LYS A 232 -2.44 -5.84 -14.83
N ALA A 233 -1.45 -6.68 -14.55
CA ALA A 233 -0.79 -6.79 -13.27
C ALA A 233 0.68 -7.14 -13.44
N ALA A 234 1.54 -6.54 -12.63
CA ALA A 234 2.93 -6.95 -12.52
C ALA A 234 3.01 -8.29 -11.77
N LEU A 235 3.91 -9.17 -12.19
CA LEU A 235 4.19 -10.40 -11.47
C LEU A 235 4.98 -10.10 -10.21
N ILE A 236 4.58 -10.67 -9.07
CA ILE A 236 5.38 -10.66 -7.84
C ILE A 236 5.49 -12.06 -7.25
N GLN A 237 6.64 -12.33 -6.61
CA GLN A 237 6.92 -13.60 -5.95
C GLN A 237 7.26 -13.41 -4.46
N SER A 238 7.65 -12.20 -4.05
CA SER A 238 8.03 -11.88 -2.68
C SER A 238 7.66 -10.45 -2.27
N ALA A 239 7.75 -10.15 -0.97
CA ALA A 239 7.57 -8.82 -0.43
C ALA A 239 8.71 -7.87 -0.82
N GLU A 240 9.93 -8.38 -0.96
CA GLU A 240 11.10 -7.61 -1.39
C GLU A 240 10.91 -7.08 -2.82
N GLU A 241 10.50 -7.96 -3.75
CA GLU A 241 10.19 -7.54 -5.14
C GLU A 241 9.09 -6.50 -5.17
N PHE A 242 8.02 -6.72 -4.39
CA PHE A 242 6.91 -5.77 -4.30
C PHE A 242 7.38 -4.40 -3.82
N VAL A 243 8.10 -4.33 -2.71
CA VAL A 243 8.63 -3.08 -2.14
C VAL A 243 9.57 -2.37 -3.12
N GLN A 244 10.41 -3.13 -3.82
CA GLN A 244 11.32 -2.61 -4.83
C GLN A 244 10.56 -2.00 -6.03
N ILE A 245 9.54 -2.70 -6.56
CA ILE A 245 8.75 -2.22 -7.70
C ILE A 245 7.95 -0.96 -7.31
N MET A 246 7.37 -0.95 -6.10
CA MET A 246 6.64 0.20 -5.56
C MET A 246 7.55 1.39 -5.24
N GLY A 247 8.87 1.21 -5.22
CA GLY A 247 9.82 2.24 -4.81
C GLY A 247 9.65 2.65 -3.34
N TRP A 248 9.07 1.77 -2.51
CA TRP A 248 8.93 2.05 -1.09
C TRP A 248 10.27 1.95 -0.40
N SER A 249 10.61 2.94 0.41
CA SER A 249 11.83 2.88 1.21
C SER A 249 11.70 1.74 2.22
N VAL A 250 12.64 0.79 2.16
CA VAL A 250 12.78 -0.20 3.21
C VAL A 250 13.07 0.55 4.50
N ALA A 251 12.29 0.29 5.57
CA ALA A 251 12.63 0.80 6.88
C ALA A 251 14.08 0.38 7.14
N GLU A 252 15.00 1.34 7.31
CA GLU A 252 16.35 1.02 7.74
C GLU A 252 16.18 0.27 9.06
N GLN A 253 16.27 -1.06 9.02
CA GLN A 253 16.47 -1.81 10.24
C GLN A 253 17.69 -1.16 10.88
N PRO A 254 17.65 -0.78 12.18
CA PRO A 254 18.88 -0.50 12.87
C PRO A 254 19.74 -1.75 12.65
N ALA A 255 20.67 -1.63 11.71
CA ALA A 255 21.59 -2.70 11.42
C ALA A 255 22.03 -3.18 12.80
N ARG A 256 21.89 -4.47 13.11
CA ARG A 256 22.68 -5.09 14.16
C ARG A 256 24.10 -4.86 13.70
N THR A 257 24.58 -3.69 14.01
CA THR A 257 25.95 -3.29 13.87
C THR A 257 26.73 -4.09 14.90
N GLU A 258 27.12 -5.30 14.52
CA GLU A 258 28.45 -5.70 14.93
C GLU A 258 29.36 -4.66 14.30
N GLY A 259 29.65 -3.62 15.11
CA GLY A 259 30.81 -2.75 15.05
C GLY A 259 31.35 -2.32 13.69
N ILE A 260 30.55 -1.80 12.75
CA ILE A 260 31.08 -0.89 11.74
C ILE A 260 30.48 0.48 12.10
N GLN A 261 31.19 1.15 13.00
CA GLN A 261 31.03 2.57 13.22
C GLN A 261 31.30 3.26 11.86
N ARG A 262 30.26 3.66 11.11
CA ARG A 262 30.44 4.61 10.02
C ARG A 262 30.96 5.87 10.68
N ASN A 263 32.28 6.14 10.52
CA ASN A 263 32.82 7.43 10.86
C ASN A 263 32.00 8.47 10.05
N LEU A 264 31.31 9.34 10.74
CA LEU A 264 30.59 10.48 10.13
C LEU A 264 31.54 11.37 9.31
N PHE A 265 32.83 11.18 9.48
CA PHE A 265 33.91 11.82 8.72
C PHE A 265 34.88 10.70 8.32
N PRO A 266 34.84 10.20 7.05
CA PRO A 266 35.87 9.29 6.59
C PRO A 266 37.23 9.97 6.72
N GLU A 267 38.21 9.27 7.30
CA GLU A 267 39.60 9.75 7.28
C GLU A 267 40.05 9.81 5.82
N LEU A 268 40.24 11.02 5.34
CA LEU A 268 40.74 11.29 3.99
C LEU A 268 42.25 11.42 4.04
N THR A 269 42.90 10.88 3.05
CA THR A 269 44.34 11.16 2.82
C THR A 269 44.52 12.59 2.32
N GLU A 270 45.75 13.14 2.38
CA GLU A 270 46.02 14.50 1.89
C GLU A 270 45.64 14.71 0.44
N GLU A 271 45.82 13.69 -0.43
CA GLU A 271 45.44 13.73 -1.85
C GLU A 271 43.89 13.69 -2.01
N GLU A 272 43.17 12.89 -1.22
CA GLU A 272 41.73 12.83 -1.21
C GLU A 272 41.09 14.16 -0.73
N GLU A 273 41.65 14.76 0.31
CA GLU A 273 41.22 16.08 0.79
C GLU A 273 41.45 17.17 -0.25
N LEU A 274 42.52 17.09 -1.02
CA LEU A 274 42.75 18.03 -2.13
C LEU A 274 41.64 17.93 -3.17
N VAL A 275 41.28 16.71 -3.60
CA VAL A 275 40.19 16.48 -4.57
C VAL A 275 38.87 16.98 -4.03
N VAL A 276 38.53 16.68 -2.77
CA VAL A 276 37.30 17.16 -2.12
C VAL A 276 37.26 18.69 -2.06
N ARG A 277 38.37 19.35 -1.71
CA ARG A 277 38.44 20.84 -1.69
C ARG A 277 38.25 21.45 -3.08
N ILE A 278 38.75 20.83 -4.13
CA ILE A 278 38.55 21.28 -5.50
C ILE A 278 37.05 21.20 -5.86
N LEU A 279 36.40 20.06 -5.58
CA LEU A 279 34.97 19.87 -5.80
C LEU A 279 34.11 20.82 -4.98
N MET A 280 34.46 21.08 -3.70
CA MET A 280 33.75 22.08 -2.88
C MET A 280 33.80 23.49 -3.45
N ARG A 281 34.92 23.85 -4.08
CA ARG A 281 35.12 25.20 -4.63
C ARG A 281 34.46 25.42 -5.98
N GLN A 282 34.50 24.40 -6.83
CA GLN A 282 34.13 24.52 -8.25
C GLN A 282 32.83 23.78 -8.62
N GLY A 283 32.26 22.96 -7.72
CA GLY A 283 31.11 22.13 -8.02
C GLY A 283 31.46 20.88 -8.82
N ASP A 284 30.51 20.41 -9.62
CA ASP A 284 30.67 19.21 -10.45
C ASP A 284 31.76 19.39 -11.50
N LEU A 285 32.76 18.51 -11.50
CA LEU A 285 33.92 18.60 -12.41
C LEU A 285 34.16 17.30 -13.17
N HIS A 286 34.56 17.45 -14.42
CA HIS A 286 35.04 16.35 -15.22
C HIS A 286 36.46 15.94 -14.78
N ILE A 287 36.76 14.63 -14.77
CA ILE A 287 38.06 14.09 -14.32
C ILE A 287 39.27 14.81 -14.93
N ASN A 288 39.24 15.17 -16.19
CA ASN A 288 40.36 15.89 -16.85
C ASN A 288 40.59 17.29 -16.25
N ALA A 289 39.54 17.97 -15.81
CA ALA A 289 39.68 19.27 -15.13
C ALA A 289 40.31 19.10 -13.75
N MET A 290 39.91 18.05 -12.99
CA MET A 290 40.51 17.73 -11.70
C MET A 290 41.99 17.33 -11.81
N VAL A 291 42.38 16.59 -12.85
CA VAL A 291 43.77 16.25 -13.18
C VAL A 291 44.63 17.50 -13.33
N VAL A 292 44.13 18.49 -14.05
CA VAL A 292 44.86 19.75 -14.26
C VAL A 292 44.93 20.61 -13.02
N GLU A 293 43.81 20.71 -12.27
CA GLU A 293 43.70 21.57 -11.07
C GLU A 293 44.46 20.99 -9.88
N ALA A 294 44.50 19.65 -9.74
CA ALA A 294 45.22 18.97 -8.64
C ALA A 294 46.69 18.69 -8.96
N ASP A 295 47.12 18.81 -10.21
CA ASP A 295 48.43 18.38 -10.71
C ASP A 295 48.72 16.89 -10.39
N ILE A 296 47.65 16.04 -10.51
CA ILE A 296 47.74 14.61 -10.25
C ILE A 296 47.53 13.84 -11.54
N PRO A 297 48.40 12.85 -11.89
CA PRO A 297 48.26 12.06 -13.12
C PRO A 297 46.89 11.34 -13.19
N VAL A 298 46.32 11.20 -14.38
CA VAL A 298 44.98 10.67 -14.59
C VAL A 298 44.74 9.28 -14.01
N ASN A 299 45.75 8.41 -14.05
CA ASN A 299 45.68 7.07 -13.46
C ASN A 299 45.58 7.12 -11.93
N ARG A 300 46.30 8.04 -11.28
CA ARG A 300 46.19 8.25 -9.83
C ARG A 300 44.88 8.94 -9.46
N MET A 301 44.48 9.96 -10.23
CA MET A 301 43.20 10.63 -10.05
C MET A 301 42.00 9.65 -10.13
N SER A 302 42.01 8.73 -11.11
CA SER A 302 40.96 7.70 -11.24
C SER A 302 40.92 6.78 -10.00
N ALA A 303 42.06 6.41 -9.44
CA ALA A 303 42.12 5.59 -8.22
C ALA A 303 41.55 6.35 -7.00
N LEU A 304 41.94 7.62 -6.81
CA LEU A 304 41.44 8.49 -5.73
C LEU A 304 39.91 8.70 -5.82
N LEU A 305 39.40 8.96 -7.02
CA LEU A 305 37.97 9.13 -7.22
C LEU A 305 37.18 7.86 -6.96
N PHE A 306 37.74 6.70 -7.31
CA PHE A 306 37.15 5.41 -6.96
C PHE A 306 37.13 5.17 -5.44
N GLU A 307 38.23 5.47 -4.74
CA GLU A 307 38.32 5.36 -3.29
C GLU A 307 37.34 6.32 -2.59
N LEU A 308 37.22 7.55 -3.06
CA LEU A 308 36.25 8.54 -2.55
C LEU A 308 34.78 8.13 -2.83
N GLU A 309 34.52 7.48 -3.96
CA GLU A 309 33.19 6.93 -4.26
C GLU A 309 32.85 5.77 -3.34
N MET A 310 33.80 4.85 -3.09
CA MET A 310 33.65 3.76 -2.13
C MET A 310 33.49 4.24 -0.69
N LYS A 311 34.09 5.38 -0.32
CA LYS A 311 33.90 6.07 0.96
C LYS A 311 32.59 6.85 1.04
N GLY A 312 31.83 6.95 -0.08
CA GLY A 312 30.57 7.69 -0.16
C GLY A 312 30.73 9.20 -0.09
N VAL A 313 31.89 9.73 -0.48
CA VAL A 313 32.21 11.17 -0.48
C VAL A 313 31.88 11.82 -1.82
N VAL A 314 32.10 11.11 -2.93
CA VAL A 314 31.78 11.57 -4.28
C VAL A 314 30.91 10.56 -5.02
N LYS A 315 30.23 11.00 -6.08
CA LYS A 315 29.42 10.17 -6.97
C LYS A 315 29.84 10.40 -8.41
N ALA A 316 30.13 9.33 -9.14
CA ALA A 316 30.36 9.39 -10.58
C ALA A 316 29.04 9.67 -11.32
N MET A 317 29.10 10.66 -12.24
CA MET A 317 27.99 11.05 -13.11
C MET A 317 28.30 10.64 -14.55
N VAL A 318 27.28 10.68 -15.42
CA VAL A 318 27.44 10.34 -16.83
C VAL A 318 28.45 11.30 -17.49
N GLY A 319 29.38 10.74 -18.30
CA GLY A 319 30.37 11.54 -19.04
C GLY A 319 31.67 11.82 -18.27
N GLY A 320 31.95 11.11 -17.18
CA GLY A 320 33.22 11.26 -16.42
C GLY A 320 33.25 12.50 -15.53
N VAL A 321 32.09 13.01 -15.16
CA VAL A 321 31.89 14.09 -14.20
C VAL A 321 31.68 13.51 -12.80
N TYR A 322 32.21 14.17 -11.78
CA TYR A 322 32.05 13.75 -10.38
C TYR A 322 31.38 14.84 -9.55
N HIS A 323 30.46 14.40 -8.71
CA HIS A 323 29.65 15.22 -7.80
C HIS A 323 30.04 14.92 -6.35
N LEU A 324 30.20 15.98 -5.52
CA LEU A 324 30.46 15.82 -4.10
C LEU A 324 29.15 15.54 -3.35
N LEU A 325 29.10 14.46 -2.58
CA LEU A 325 27.99 14.11 -1.72
C LEU A 325 28.17 14.83 -0.37
N THR A 326 27.32 15.81 -0.09
CA THR A 326 27.30 16.57 1.19
C THR A 326 26.46 15.85 2.25
#